data_d21f40d66afccd3f4318c732cee6d7b3
#
_entry.id   d21f40d66afccd3f4318c732cee6d7b3
#
_cell.length_a   1.000
_cell.length_b   1.000
_cell.length_c   1.000
_cell.angle_alpha   90.00
_cell.angle_beta   90.00
_cell.angle_gamma   90.00
#
_symmetry.space_group_name_H-M   'P 1'
#
loop_
_entity.id
_entity.type
_entity.pdbx_description
1 polymer ?
#
loop_
_entity_poly.entity_id
_entity_poly.type
_entity_poly.pdbx_seq_one_letter_code
_entity_poly.pdbx_strand_id
1 'polypeptide(L)'
;AQVDVPQLSRSEVRVDVAYAGICGSDLHIIHGQNAFVRFPRITGHEFSGVVSEVGADVAQIKVGDRVCIDPVISCGTCYPCRINRPNVCTQLQVIGVHRDGGFSEQVCVPASNVYRLPDTMSLSHAALVEPYSIALNVLDRMQPHPGDSLLIYGAGVIGLTLVQMARALGLTDITVTDVIDERLQTARALGALSLIHI
;
A
#
# COMPACT_ATOMS: atom_id res chain seq x y z
N ALA A 1 -23.28 -1.90 0.47
CA ALA A 1 -24.04 -2.73 1.42
C ALA A 1 -23.78 -2.24 2.83
N GLN A 2 -24.78 -2.31 3.69
CA GLN A 2 -24.61 -2.04 5.12
C GLN A 2 -24.08 -3.32 5.78
N VAL A 3 -23.02 -3.21 6.56
CA VAL A 3 -22.41 -4.34 7.30
C VAL A 3 -22.29 -3.94 8.77
N ASP A 4 -22.22 -4.94 9.64
CA ASP A 4 -22.01 -4.69 11.05
C ASP A 4 -20.63 -4.11 11.32
N VAL A 5 -20.52 -3.26 12.35
CA VAL A 5 -19.23 -2.74 12.80
C VAL A 5 -18.36 -3.92 13.25
N PRO A 6 -17.12 -4.04 12.74
CA PRO A 6 -16.26 -5.17 13.08
C PRO A 6 -15.94 -5.20 14.58
N GLN A 7 -15.93 -6.39 15.17
CA GLN A 7 -15.52 -6.56 16.58
C GLN A 7 -14.02 -6.32 16.72
N LEU A 8 -13.65 -5.49 17.69
CA LEU A 8 -12.26 -5.18 18.01
C LEU A 8 -11.66 -6.27 18.91
N SER A 9 -10.55 -6.87 18.49
CA SER A 9 -9.79 -7.77 19.35
C SER A 9 -8.81 -7.00 20.26
N ARG A 10 -8.29 -7.68 21.29
CA ARG A 10 -7.42 -7.05 22.30
C ARG A 10 -6.13 -6.44 21.73
N SER A 11 -5.61 -6.98 20.62
CA SER A 11 -4.36 -6.55 19.97
C SER A 11 -4.57 -5.72 18.70
N GLU A 12 -5.82 -5.37 18.40
CA GLU A 12 -6.19 -4.59 17.21
C GLU A 12 -6.56 -3.14 17.56
N VAL A 13 -6.59 -2.31 16.54
CA VAL A 13 -7.19 -0.98 16.58
C VAL A 13 -8.31 -0.89 15.55
N ARG A 14 -9.33 -0.09 15.84
CA ARG A 14 -10.33 0.31 14.86
C ARG A 14 -9.92 1.63 14.24
N VAL A 15 -9.98 1.68 12.93
CA VAL A 15 -9.63 2.87 12.15
C VAL A 15 -10.88 3.34 11.41
N ASP A 16 -11.24 4.60 11.59
CA ASP A 16 -12.19 5.31 10.75
C ASP A 16 -11.46 5.68 9.46
N VAL A 17 -11.83 5.04 8.35
CA VAL A 17 -11.15 5.21 7.07
C VAL A 17 -11.49 6.57 6.47
N ALA A 18 -10.47 7.37 6.17
CA ALA A 18 -10.65 8.69 5.55
C ALA A 18 -10.43 8.66 4.04
N TYR A 19 -9.42 7.92 3.60
CA TYR A 19 -9.07 7.76 2.17
C TYR A 19 -8.61 6.33 1.90
N ALA A 20 -9.03 5.80 0.76
CA ALA A 20 -8.58 4.51 0.25
C ALA A 20 -8.28 4.59 -1.24
N GLY A 21 -7.13 4.08 -1.66
CA GLY A 21 -6.73 3.92 -3.04
C GLY A 21 -7.38 2.70 -3.69
N ILE A 22 -7.61 2.76 -5.00
CA ILE A 22 -8.10 1.64 -5.80
C ILE A 22 -6.91 1.05 -6.56
N CYS A 23 -6.51 -0.16 -6.18
CA CYS A 23 -5.46 -0.91 -6.85
C CYS A 23 -6.01 -1.72 -8.02
N GLY A 24 -5.17 -2.00 -9.01
CA GLY A 24 -5.52 -2.95 -10.08
C GLY A 24 -5.89 -4.34 -9.57
N SER A 25 -5.34 -4.76 -8.43
CA SER A 25 -5.68 -6.03 -7.79
C SER A 25 -7.11 -6.08 -7.26
N ASP A 26 -7.70 -4.95 -6.86
CA ASP A 26 -9.12 -4.88 -6.47
C ASP A 26 -10.04 -5.19 -7.65
N LEU A 27 -9.68 -4.73 -8.86
CA LEU A 27 -10.41 -5.07 -10.08
C LEU A 27 -10.32 -6.57 -10.40
N HIS A 28 -9.15 -7.18 -10.23
CA HIS A 28 -9.00 -8.64 -10.38
C HIS A 28 -9.85 -9.41 -9.37
N ILE A 29 -9.98 -8.91 -8.14
CA ILE A 29 -10.88 -9.50 -7.13
C ILE A 29 -12.33 -9.42 -7.60
N ILE A 30 -12.79 -8.23 -8.00
CA ILE A 30 -14.17 -8.01 -8.45
C ILE A 30 -14.53 -8.91 -9.64
N HIS A 31 -13.58 -9.15 -10.54
CA HIS A 31 -13.75 -10.03 -11.70
C HIS A 31 -13.57 -11.53 -11.37
N GLY A 32 -13.38 -11.91 -10.08
CA GLY A 32 -13.21 -13.29 -9.67
C GLY A 32 -11.87 -13.93 -10.10
N GLN A 33 -10.88 -13.13 -10.43
CA GLN A 33 -9.57 -13.57 -10.94
C GLN A 33 -8.52 -13.77 -9.83
N ASN A 34 -8.88 -13.50 -8.57
CA ASN A 34 -7.99 -13.68 -7.43
C ASN A 34 -8.32 -14.97 -6.68
N ALA A 35 -7.41 -15.94 -6.73
CA ALA A 35 -7.61 -17.27 -6.14
C ALA A 35 -7.59 -17.28 -4.59
N PHE A 36 -7.13 -16.22 -3.95
CA PHE A 36 -6.97 -16.15 -2.49
C PHE A 36 -8.16 -15.52 -1.78
N VAL A 37 -9.04 -14.83 -2.52
CA VAL A 37 -10.22 -14.18 -1.94
C VAL A 37 -11.35 -15.18 -1.74
N ARG A 38 -11.98 -15.10 -0.57
CA ARG A 38 -13.23 -15.80 -0.27
C ARG A 38 -14.32 -14.77 -0.03
N PHE A 39 -15.37 -14.81 -0.82
CA PHE A 39 -16.53 -13.93 -0.71
C PHE A 39 -17.53 -14.40 0.37
N PRO A 40 -18.25 -13.49 1.05
CA PRO A 40 -18.20 -12.03 0.89
C PRO A 40 -16.90 -11.44 1.43
N ARG A 41 -16.40 -10.35 0.82
CA ARG A 41 -15.16 -9.66 1.22
C ARG A 41 -15.28 -8.17 0.94
N ILE A 42 -14.91 -7.33 1.92
CA ILE A 42 -14.63 -5.91 1.72
C ILE A 42 -13.18 -5.78 1.30
N THR A 43 -12.93 -5.24 0.12
CA THR A 43 -11.58 -5.06 -0.43
C THR A 43 -10.96 -3.71 -0.01
N GLY A 44 -9.84 -3.34 -0.62
CA GLY A 44 -9.10 -2.11 -0.31
C GLY A 44 -7.95 -2.37 0.67
N HIS A 45 -6.72 -2.12 0.23
CA HIS A 45 -5.50 -2.36 1.00
C HIS A 45 -4.55 -1.16 1.01
N GLU A 46 -4.89 -0.09 0.32
CA GLU A 46 -4.17 1.18 0.27
C GLU A 46 -5.01 2.24 0.99
N PHE A 47 -4.90 2.37 2.32
CA PHE A 47 -5.78 3.30 3.03
C PHE A 47 -5.14 3.97 4.23
N SER A 48 -5.75 5.08 4.61
CA SER A 48 -5.40 5.89 5.77
C SER A 48 -6.63 6.35 6.51
N GLY A 49 -6.48 6.70 7.75
CA GLY A 49 -7.59 7.13 8.58
C GLY A 49 -7.16 7.64 9.96
N VAL A 50 -8.12 7.63 10.87
CA VAL A 50 -7.95 8.04 12.26
C VAL A 50 -8.36 6.89 13.17
N VAL A 51 -7.55 6.59 14.17
CA VAL A 51 -7.86 5.55 15.15
C VAL A 51 -9.05 6.00 16.01
N SER A 52 -10.13 5.22 16.00
CA SER A 52 -11.35 5.49 16.78
C SER A 52 -11.46 4.63 18.03
N GLU A 53 -10.81 3.45 18.06
CA GLU A 53 -10.80 2.58 19.24
C GLU A 53 -9.51 1.76 19.28
N VAL A 54 -9.04 1.43 20.48
CA VAL A 54 -7.83 0.61 20.70
C VAL A 54 -8.14 -0.59 21.58
N GLY A 55 -7.60 -1.74 21.23
CA GLY A 55 -7.71 -2.96 22.02
C GLY A 55 -6.92 -2.87 23.34
N ALA A 56 -7.33 -3.64 24.32
CA ALA A 56 -6.80 -3.55 25.69
C ALA A 56 -5.29 -3.85 25.82
N ASP A 57 -4.70 -4.56 24.85
CA ASP A 57 -3.26 -4.91 24.85
C ASP A 57 -2.43 -3.95 23.99
N VAL A 58 -3.03 -2.91 23.40
CA VAL A 58 -2.37 -1.92 22.55
C VAL A 58 -1.84 -0.76 23.39
N ALA A 59 -0.52 -0.57 23.44
CA ALA A 59 0.13 0.48 24.22
C ALA A 59 0.68 1.64 23.39
N GLN A 60 1.01 1.40 22.11
CA GLN A 60 1.80 2.35 21.29
C GLN A 60 0.93 3.25 20.40
N ILE A 61 -0.32 2.88 20.18
CA ILE A 61 -1.29 3.59 19.36
C ILE A 61 -2.40 4.09 20.27
N LYS A 62 -2.94 5.28 20.02
CA LYS A 62 -4.02 5.88 20.79
C LYS A 62 -5.15 6.38 19.90
N VAL A 63 -6.33 6.52 20.47
CA VAL A 63 -7.48 7.16 19.81
C VAL A 63 -7.11 8.57 19.37
N GLY A 64 -7.47 8.92 18.14
CA GLY A 64 -7.14 10.18 17.49
C GLY A 64 -5.83 10.17 16.71
N ASP A 65 -5.00 9.11 16.81
CA ASP A 65 -3.81 9.00 15.97
C ASP A 65 -4.20 8.91 14.48
N ARG A 66 -3.53 9.70 13.66
CA ARG A 66 -3.64 9.67 12.19
C ARG A 66 -2.68 8.61 11.67
N VAL A 67 -3.19 7.70 10.85
CA VAL A 67 -2.45 6.48 10.51
C VAL A 67 -2.57 6.10 9.03
N CYS A 68 -1.56 5.39 8.53
CA CYS A 68 -1.65 4.52 7.36
C CYS A 68 -1.39 3.07 7.78
N ILE A 69 -1.79 2.13 6.93
CA ILE A 69 -1.83 0.72 7.27
C ILE A 69 -0.91 -0.07 6.33
N ASP A 70 -0.07 -0.91 6.90
CA ASP A 70 0.59 -1.99 6.16
C ASP A 70 -0.43 -3.13 6.00
N PRO A 71 -0.86 -3.46 4.77
CA PRO A 71 -1.85 -4.50 4.57
C PRO A 71 -1.31 -5.91 4.81
N VAL A 72 0.00 -6.11 4.87
CA VAL A 72 0.63 -7.43 4.96
C VAL A 72 0.78 -7.89 6.40
N ILE A 73 0.01 -8.91 6.79
CA ILE A 73 0.06 -9.51 8.12
C ILE A 73 0.87 -10.80 8.06
N SER A 74 1.97 -10.86 8.81
CA SER A 74 2.81 -12.05 8.96
C SER A 74 2.64 -12.69 10.34
N CYS A 75 2.87 -14.02 10.44
CA CYS A 75 2.67 -14.75 11.70
C CYS A 75 3.78 -14.53 12.74
N GLY A 76 4.93 -13.98 12.35
CA GLY A 76 6.08 -13.76 13.22
C GLY A 76 6.86 -15.02 13.67
N THR A 77 6.28 -16.23 13.53
CA THR A 77 6.81 -17.47 14.14
C THR A 77 7.34 -18.50 13.14
N CYS A 78 6.92 -18.49 11.88
CA CYS A 78 7.40 -19.42 10.85
C CYS A 78 8.87 -19.17 10.49
N TYR A 79 9.49 -20.11 9.79
CA TYR A 79 10.91 -19.99 9.41
C TYR A 79 11.22 -18.69 8.65
N PRO A 80 10.48 -18.30 7.59
CA PRO A 80 10.71 -17.02 6.92
C PRO A 80 10.65 -15.81 7.86
N CYS A 81 9.65 -15.75 8.74
CA CYS A 81 9.53 -14.65 9.70
C CYS A 81 10.74 -14.57 10.64
N ARG A 82 11.23 -15.72 11.12
CA ARG A 82 12.37 -15.78 12.04
C ARG A 82 13.72 -15.36 11.40
N ILE A 83 13.83 -15.47 10.07
CA ILE A 83 14.99 -15.02 9.31
C ILE A 83 14.78 -13.63 8.69
N ASN A 84 13.83 -12.84 9.23
CA ASN A 84 13.48 -11.49 8.78
C ASN A 84 13.03 -11.39 7.31
N ARG A 85 12.25 -12.40 6.87
CA ARG A 85 11.58 -12.41 5.55
C ARG A 85 10.06 -12.57 5.71
N PRO A 86 9.37 -11.63 6.40
CA PRO A 86 7.94 -11.74 6.67
C PRO A 86 7.08 -11.73 5.40
N ASN A 87 7.57 -11.13 4.32
CA ASN A 87 6.90 -11.07 3.03
C ASN A 87 6.67 -12.44 2.36
N VAL A 88 7.36 -13.49 2.79
CA VAL A 88 7.16 -14.88 2.35
C VAL A 88 6.69 -15.77 3.51
N CYS A 89 5.95 -15.20 4.44
CA CYS A 89 5.34 -15.91 5.56
C CYS A 89 4.45 -17.05 5.07
N THR A 90 4.56 -18.23 5.67
CA THR A 90 3.72 -19.40 5.31
C THR A 90 2.24 -19.25 5.69
N GLN A 91 1.93 -18.27 6.56
CA GLN A 91 0.58 -17.92 7.00
C GLN A 91 0.25 -16.46 6.68
N LEU A 92 0.81 -15.95 5.57
CA LEU A 92 0.63 -14.58 5.16
C LEU A 92 -0.84 -14.27 4.91
N GLN A 93 -1.31 -13.17 5.48
CA GLN A 93 -2.61 -12.59 5.18
C GLN A 93 -2.44 -11.16 4.63
N VAL A 94 -3.39 -10.73 3.84
CA VAL A 94 -3.45 -9.36 3.30
C VAL A 94 -4.82 -8.79 3.61
N ILE A 95 -4.85 -7.63 4.25
CA ILE A 95 -6.05 -6.83 4.48
C ILE A 95 -6.65 -6.46 3.12
N GLY A 96 -7.96 -6.57 2.98
CA GLY A 96 -8.63 -6.40 1.68
C GLY A 96 -8.66 -7.64 0.79
N VAL A 97 -7.94 -8.73 1.15
CA VAL A 97 -7.89 -10.00 0.42
C VAL A 97 -8.32 -11.17 1.31
N HIS A 98 -7.58 -11.43 2.37
CA HIS A 98 -7.85 -12.52 3.32
C HIS A 98 -8.72 -12.07 4.49
N ARG A 99 -8.67 -10.78 4.81
CA ARG A 99 -9.49 -10.08 5.81
C ARG A 99 -10.15 -8.87 5.15
N ASP A 100 -11.20 -8.33 5.79
CA ASP A 100 -11.87 -7.13 5.31
C ASP A 100 -10.95 -5.93 5.36
N GLY A 101 -11.09 -5.07 4.36
CA GLY A 101 -10.19 -3.95 4.07
C GLY A 101 -10.83 -2.58 4.12
N GLY A 102 -10.14 -1.62 3.52
CA GLY A 102 -10.38 -0.19 3.66
C GLY A 102 -11.53 0.38 2.83
N PHE A 103 -12.23 -0.41 1.99
CA PHE A 103 -13.44 0.07 1.30
C PHE A 103 -14.67 -0.02 2.20
N SER A 104 -14.51 0.44 3.44
CA SER A 104 -15.51 0.54 4.49
C SER A 104 -15.32 1.82 5.30
N GLU A 105 -16.33 2.23 6.03
CA GLU A 105 -16.20 3.38 6.94
C GLU A 105 -15.26 3.08 8.10
N GLN A 106 -15.25 1.81 8.57
CA GLN A 106 -14.42 1.36 9.68
C GLN A 106 -13.81 0.00 9.40
N VAL A 107 -12.57 -0.19 9.85
CA VAL A 107 -11.85 -1.47 9.75
C VAL A 107 -11.06 -1.75 11.02
N CYS A 108 -11.03 -3.02 11.46
CA CYS A 108 -10.16 -3.46 12.54
C CYS A 108 -8.89 -4.09 11.96
N VAL A 109 -7.74 -3.60 12.42
CA VAL A 109 -6.41 -4.03 11.95
C VAL A 109 -5.48 -4.31 13.13
N PRO A 110 -4.55 -5.27 13.02
CA PRO A 110 -3.54 -5.47 14.06
C PRO A 110 -2.75 -4.19 14.33
N ALA A 111 -2.53 -3.85 15.58
CA ALA A 111 -1.79 -2.64 15.95
C ALA A 111 -0.34 -2.64 15.42
N SER A 112 0.25 -3.82 15.19
CA SER A 112 1.56 -3.98 14.57
C SER A 112 1.63 -3.54 13.11
N ASN A 113 0.49 -3.42 12.44
CA ASN A 113 0.36 -3.02 11.04
C ASN A 113 0.02 -1.54 10.87
N VAL A 114 0.00 -0.79 11.98
CA VAL A 114 -0.43 0.61 12.00
C VAL A 114 0.76 1.54 12.16
N TYR A 115 0.90 2.48 11.24
CA TYR A 115 1.96 3.49 11.25
C TYR A 115 1.38 4.88 11.46
N ARG A 116 1.82 5.56 12.52
CA ARG A 116 1.43 6.94 12.79
C ARG A 116 2.03 7.89 11.77
N LEU A 117 1.24 8.83 11.31
CA LEU A 117 1.64 9.83 10.34
C LEU A 117 2.28 11.04 11.03
N PRO A 118 3.26 11.68 10.37
CA PRO A 118 3.69 13.03 10.74
C PRO A 118 2.51 14.02 10.64
N ASP A 119 2.49 15.03 11.49
CA ASP A 119 1.42 16.04 11.49
C ASP A 119 1.29 16.79 10.17
N THR A 120 2.39 16.90 9.42
CA THR A 120 2.46 17.58 8.12
C THR A 120 1.90 16.76 6.95
N MET A 121 1.72 15.43 7.10
CA MET A 121 1.22 14.57 6.03
C MET A 121 -0.31 14.55 6.01
N SER A 122 -0.95 14.85 4.88
CA SER A 122 -2.40 14.70 4.74
C SER A 122 -2.82 13.22 4.70
N LEU A 123 -4.05 12.92 5.14
CA LEU A 123 -4.59 11.55 5.05
C LEU A 123 -4.71 11.08 3.59
N SER A 124 -5.02 11.98 2.66
CA SER A 124 -5.08 11.65 1.23
C SER A 124 -3.72 11.21 0.67
N HIS A 125 -2.62 11.87 1.06
CA HIS A 125 -1.28 11.43 0.68
C HIS A 125 -0.87 10.14 1.41
N ALA A 126 -1.34 9.96 2.63
CA ALA A 126 -1.02 8.77 3.42
C ALA A 126 -1.62 7.48 2.85
N ALA A 127 -2.74 7.54 2.13
CA ALA A 127 -3.29 6.41 1.40
C ALA A 127 -2.35 5.91 0.26
N LEU A 128 -1.44 6.76 -0.20
CA LEU A 128 -0.44 6.40 -1.22
C LEU A 128 0.85 5.78 -0.63
N VAL A 129 1.00 5.73 0.69
CA VAL A 129 2.21 5.17 1.33
C VAL A 129 2.44 3.72 0.92
N GLU A 130 1.37 2.93 0.79
CA GLU A 130 1.47 1.53 0.36
C GLU A 130 2.06 1.43 -1.06
N PRO A 131 1.50 2.02 -2.13
CA PRO A 131 2.10 1.92 -3.46
C PRO A 131 3.50 2.55 -3.56
N TYR A 132 3.81 3.58 -2.77
CA TYR A 132 5.18 4.09 -2.68
C TYR A 132 6.13 3.09 -2.01
N SER A 133 5.66 2.31 -1.04
CA SER A 133 6.47 1.25 -0.42
C SER A 133 6.85 0.15 -1.42
N ILE A 134 5.94 -0.16 -2.36
CA ILE A 134 6.23 -1.08 -3.48
C ILE A 134 7.33 -0.50 -4.38
N ALA A 135 7.22 0.78 -4.76
CA ALA A 135 8.23 1.46 -5.58
C ALA A 135 9.61 1.49 -4.86
N LEU A 136 9.62 1.81 -3.56
CA LEU A 136 10.84 1.80 -2.76
C LEU A 136 11.49 0.41 -2.71
N ASN A 137 10.70 -0.65 -2.51
CA ASN A 137 11.21 -2.03 -2.50
C ASN A 137 11.80 -2.44 -3.87
N VAL A 138 11.24 -1.97 -4.99
CA VAL A 138 11.83 -2.18 -6.31
C VAL A 138 13.21 -1.53 -6.40
N LEU A 139 13.31 -0.24 -6.02
CA LEU A 139 14.58 0.50 -6.08
C LEU A 139 15.62 -0.07 -5.11
N ASP A 140 15.21 -0.49 -3.90
CA ASP A 140 16.08 -1.15 -2.94
C ASP A 140 16.67 -2.46 -3.49
N ARG A 141 15.89 -3.24 -4.24
CA ARG A 141 16.37 -4.46 -4.90
C ARG A 141 17.27 -4.19 -6.09
N MET A 142 17.02 -3.11 -6.81
CA MET A 142 17.82 -2.71 -7.96
C MET A 142 19.16 -2.10 -7.53
N GLN A 143 19.20 -1.43 -6.36
CA GLN A 143 20.37 -0.70 -5.85
C GLN A 143 20.98 0.24 -6.91
N PRO A 144 20.20 1.14 -7.51
CA PRO A 144 20.70 1.99 -8.58
C PRO A 144 21.73 2.99 -8.05
N HIS A 145 22.73 3.29 -8.87
CA HIS A 145 23.76 4.27 -8.55
C HIS A 145 23.48 5.62 -9.25
N PRO A 146 23.99 6.73 -8.73
CA PRO A 146 23.95 8.01 -9.45
C PRO A 146 24.58 7.89 -10.84
N GLY A 147 23.80 8.29 -11.87
CA GLY A 147 24.22 8.18 -13.27
C GLY A 147 23.68 6.95 -14.00
N ASP A 148 23.04 6.02 -13.31
CA ASP A 148 22.36 4.91 -13.97
C ASP A 148 21.14 5.41 -14.76
N SER A 149 20.87 4.75 -15.91
CA SER A 149 19.66 4.93 -16.69
C SER A 149 18.58 3.94 -16.23
N LEU A 150 17.36 4.42 -16.05
CA LEU A 150 16.21 3.62 -15.62
C LEU A 150 15.17 3.54 -16.74
N LEU A 151 14.79 2.32 -17.12
CA LEU A 151 13.66 2.07 -18.03
C LEU A 151 12.49 1.49 -17.22
N ILE A 152 11.33 2.15 -17.28
CA ILE A 152 10.11 1.74 -16.61
C ILE A 152 9.08 1.32 -17.66
N TYR A 153 8.65 0.06 -17.61
CA TYR A 153 7.57 -0.47 -18.43
C TYR A 153 6.22 -0.29 -17.72
N GLY A 154 5.37 0.57 -18.29
CA GLY A 154 4.05 0.90 -17.76
C GLY A 154 4.05 2.16 -16.89
N ALA A 155 3.23 3.13 -17.29
CA ALA A 155 2.99 4.37 -16.56
C ALA A 155 1.69 4.31 -15.73
N GLY A 156 1.38 3.15 -15.15
CA GLY A 156 0.34 3.00 -14.12
C GLY A 156 0.82 3.54 -12.77
N VAL A 157 0.02 3.35 -11.72
CA VAL A 157 0.32 3.88 -10.37
C VAL A 157 1.75 3.50 -9.93
N ILE A 158 2.15 2.23 -10.04
CA ILE A 158 3.48 1.78 -9.63
C ILE A 158 4.59 2.42 -10.49
N GLY A 159 4.40 2.50 -11.82
CA GLY A 159 5.38 3.15 -12.70
C GLY A 159 5.55 4.63 -12.37
N LEU A 160 4.45 5.34 -12.12
CA LEU A 160 4.47 6.76 -11.75
C LEU A 160 5.09 7.01 -10.36
N THR A 161 4.86 6.13 -9.39
CA THR A 161 5.52 6.22 -8.08
C THR A 161 7.01 5.90 -8.19
N LEU A 162 7.41 4.94 -9.05
CA LEU A 162 8.82 4.65 -9.35
C LEU A 162 9.54 5.86 -9.95
N VAL A 163 8.92 6.58 -10.89
CA VAL A 163 9.50 7.83 -11.45
C VAL A 163 9.81 8.81 -10.32
N GLN A 164 8.85 9.07 -9.44
CA GLN A 164 9.01 10.03 -8.35
C GLN A 164 10.08 9.59 -7.34
N MET A 165 10.06 8.31 -6.94
CA MET A 165 11.05 7.76 -6.00
C MET A 165 12.45 7.74 -6.60
N ALA A 166 12.60 7.36 -7.86
CA ALA A 166 13.88 7.38 -8.57
C ALA A 166 14.46 8.81 -8.67
N ARG A 167 13.59 9.79 -8.97
CA ARG A 167 13.97 11.22 -8.95
C ARG A 167 14.41 11.67 -7.56
N ALA A 168 13.70 11.29 -6.51
CA ALA A 168 14.05 11.61 -5.13
C ALA A 168 15.39 11.02 -4.70
N LEU A 169 15.79 9.87 -5.28
CA LEU A 169 17.10 9.23 -5.08
C LEU A 169 18.19 9.80 -6.00
N GLY A 170 17.88 10.81 -6.83
CA GLY A 170 18.86 11.48 -7.67
C GLY A 170 19.06 10.88 -9.06
N LEU A 171 18.27 9.90 -9.47
CA LEU A 171 18.28 9.39 -10.86
C LEU A 171 17.63 10.44 -11.78
N THR A 172 18.31 10.74 -12.89
CA THR A 172 17.88 11.77 -13.84
C THR A 172 17.52 11.21 -15.22
N ASP A 173 18.15 10.11 -15.61
CA ASP A 173 17.91 9.45 -16.88
C ASP A 173 16.84 8.37 -16.72
N ILE A 174 15.57 8.80 -16.75
CA ILE A 174 14.40 7.92 -16.57
C ILE A 174 13.58 7.94 -17.85
N THR A 175 13.49 6.78 -18.50
CA THR A 175 12.63 6.53 -19.66
C THR A 175 11.41 5.72 -19.23
N VAL A 176 10.22 6.15 -19.65
CA VAL A 176 8.95 5.45 -19.36
C VAL A 176 8.27 5.04 -20.65
N THR A 177 7.73 3.84 -20.71
CA THR A 177 6.96 3.33 -21.84
C THR A 177 5.55 2.95 -21.41
N ASP A 178 4.54 3.29 -22.20
CA ASP A 178 3.13 2.90 -22.02
C ASP A 178 2.40 2.93 -23.37
N VAL A 179 1.24 2.30 -23.44
CA VAL A 179 0.32 2.32 -24.59
C VAL A 179 -0.69 3.49 -24.51
N ILE A 180 -0.68 4.27 -23.42
CA ILE A 180 -1.64 5.34 -23.14
C ILE A 180 -0.90 6.67 -23.02
N ASP A 181 -1.12 7.59 -23.95
CA ASP A 181 -0.44 8.88 -24.02
C ASP A 181 -0.64 9.75 -22.77
N GLU A 182 -1.84 9.79 -22.20
CA GLU A 182 -2.14 10.58 -21.01
C GLU A 182 -1.30 10.15 -19.80
N ARG A 183 -1.03 8.84 -19.68
CA ARG A 183 -0.14 8.29 -18.64
C ARG A 183 1.30 8.68 -18.88
N LEU A 184 1.75 8.67 -20.14
CA LEU A 184 3.09 9.12 -20.50
C LEU A 184 3.27 10.61 -20.19
N GLN A 185 2.28 11.47 -20.49
CA GLN A 185 2.33 12.89 -20.13
C GLN A 185 2.40 13.08 -18.61
N THR A 186 1.67 12.27 -17.84
CA THR A 186 1.76 12.28 -16.37
C THR A 186 3.17 11.89 -15.91
N ALA A 187 3.76 10.84 -16.50
CA ALA A 187 5.14 10.43 -16.19
C ALA A 187 6.14 11.56 -16.45
N ARG A 188 5.98 12.29 -17.56
CA ARG A 188 6.81 13.46 -17.89
C ARG A 188 6.67 14.56 -16.84
N ALA A 189 5.44 14.90 -16.46
CA ALA A 189 5.17 15.90 -15.43
C ALA A 189 5.79 15.53 -14.07
N LEU A 190 5.90 14.23 -13.78
CA LEU A 190 6.53 13.71 -12.57
C LEU A 190 8.07 13.55 -12.67
N GLY A 191 8.66 13.86 -13.83
CA GLY A 191 10.11 13.95 -13.99
C GLY A 191 10.76 12.87 -14.86
N ALA A 192 9.99 12.09 -15.63
CA ALA A 192 10.58 11.23 -16.66
C ALA A 192 11.25 12.09 -17.75
N LEU A 193 12.48 11.75 -18.12
CA LEU A 193 13.25 12.44 -19.12
C LEU A 193 12.76 12.07 -20.54
N SER A 194 12.48 10.81 -20.77
CA SER A 194 12.08 10.28 -22.07
C SER A 194 10.81 9.43 -21.97
N LEU A 195 10.01 9.42 -23.04
CA LEU A 195 8.77 8.67 -23.16
C LEU A 195 8.77 7.86 -24.42
N ILE A 196 8.27 6.62 -24.35
CA ILE A 196 8.13 5.73 -25.49
C ILE A 196 6.71 5.20 -25.53
N HIS A 197 5.97 5.54 -26.58
CA HIS A 197 4.66 4.93 -26.86
C HIS A 197 4.89 3.61 -27.61
N ILE A 198 4.31 2.52 -27.13
CA ILE A 198 4.45 1.16 -27.66
C ILE A 198 3.12 0.57 -28.07
#